data_c9a35a15961e41e37767237ad96bc28d
#
_entry.id   c9a35a15961e41e37767237ad96bc28d
#
_cell.length_a   1.000
_cell.length_b   1.000
_cell.length_c   1.000
_cell.angle_alpha   90.00
_cell.angle_beta   90.00
_cell.angle_gamma   90.00
#
_symmetry.space_group_name_H-M   'P 1'
#
loop_
_entity.id
_entity.type
_entity.pdbx_description
1 polymer ?
#
loop_
_entity_poly.entity_id
_entity_poly.type
_entity_poly.pdbx_seq_one_letter_code
_entity_poly.pdbx_strand_id
1 'polypeptide(L)'
;MIRTNEIQDLLVCDRLRDLEFSWVDGARVELPYRELLCHDHDMTSTLSRFHGGEVLLEIFEEREEPACYLREVLLRVGAKPVEYGLIRIFLENFPEELRSLIVAGKQPLGAILNESGLGYASRPGGFLKIPGETFKPDFFPPSGGGFLFGRYNQLIGSDQKVLARIIEILPREKP
;
A
#
# COMPACT_ATOMS: atom_id res chain seq x y z
N MET A 1 -18.53 -2.47 -6.07
CA MET A 1 -17.95 -2.03 -7.37
C MET A 1 -17.08 -0.83 -7.07
N ILE A 2 -15.77 -0.97 -7.21
CA ILE A 2 -14.80 0.11 -6.96
C ILE A 2 -15.06 1.18 -8.00
N ARG A 3 -15.15 2.42 -7.56
CA ARG A 3 -15.23 3.54 -8.49
C ARG A 3 -13.84 3.72 -9.11
N THR A 4 -13.71 3.53 -10.39
CA THR A 4 -12.45 3.72 -11.16
C THR A 4 -11.78 5.06 -10.82
N ASN A 5 -12.57 6.08 -10.46
CA ASN A 5 -12.08 7.40 -10.06
C ASN A 5 -11.27 7.37 -8.76
N GLU A 6 -11.56 6.46 -7.81
CA GLU A 6 -10.88 6.43 -6.51
C GLU A 6 -9.41 5.97 -6.60
N ILE A 7 -9.12 5.06 -7.54
CA ILE A 7 -7.73 4.64 -7.78
C ILE A 7 -7.00 5.68 -8.64
N GLN A 8 -7.68 6.33 -9.58
CA GLN A 8 -7.07 7.39 -10.39
C GLN A 8 -6.64 8.59 -9.56
N ASP A 9 -7.39 8.92 -8.50
CA ASP A 9 -7.01 9.96 -7.56
C ASP A 9 -5.71 9.64 -6.79
N LEU A 10 -5.32 8.36 -6.72
CA LEU A 10 -4.05 7.93 -6.14
C LEU A 10 -2.92 7.92 -7.17
N LEU A 11 -3.18 7.62 -8.44
CA LEU A 11 -2.16 7.53 -9.49
C LEU A 11 -1.65 8.90 -9.96
N VAL A 12 -1.47 9.82 -9.02
CA VAL A 12 -1.04 11.21 -9.29
C VAL A 12 0.48 11.39 -9.22
N CYS A 13 1.23 10.41 -8.76
CA CYS A 13 2.69 10.47 -8.74
C CYS A 13 3.26 10.18 -10.14
N ASP A 14 4.38 10.80 -10.47
CA ASP A 14 5.00 10.68 -11.80
C ASP A 14 5.43 9.24 -12.11
N ARG A 15 5.82 8.46 -11.10
CA ARG A 15 6.24 7.06 -11.26
C ARG A 15 5.11 6.12 -11.68
N LEU A 16 3.86 6.43 -11.32
CA LEU A 16 2.69 5.60 -11.64
C LEU A 16 1.75 6.20 -12.67
N ARG A 17 2.07 7.38 -13.23
CA ARG A 17 1.21 8.10 -14.19
C ARG A 17 0.79 7.23 -15.37
N ASP A 18 1.70 6.40 -15.88
CA ASP A 18 1.48 5.53 -17.04
C ASP A 18 1.29 4.06 -16.64
N LEU A 19 0.93 3.79 -15.38
CA LEU A 19 0.77 2.42 -14.90
C LEU A 19 -0.37 1.72 -15.62
N GLU A 20 -0.05 0.69 -16.35
CA GLU A 20 -1.04 -0.21 -16.93
C GLU A 20 -1.38 -1.32 -15.92
N PHE A 21 -2.65 -1.59 -15.75
CA PHE A 21 -3.11 -2.69 -14.91
C PHE A 21 -4.48 -3.20 -15.35
N SER A 22 -4.80 -4.40 -14.93
CA SER A 22 -6.15 -4.96 -15.03
C SER A 22 -6.65 -5.38 -13.64
N TRP A 23 -7.97 -5.21 -13.43
CA TRP A 23 -8.61 -5.76 -12.24
C TRP A 23 -8.72 -7.28 -12.37
N VAL A 24 -8.40 -7.99 -11.30
CA VAL A 24 -8.51 -9.43 -11.25
C VAL A 24 -9.29 -9.87 -10.01
N ASP A 25 -9.99 -10.99 -10.13
CA ASP A 25 -10.59 -11.66 -8.97
C ASP A 25 -9.48 -12.22 -8.05
N GLY A 26 -9.68 -12.16 -6.72
CA GLY A 26 -8.72 -12.69 -5.77
C GLY A 26 -8.36 -14.16 -5.98
N ALA A 27 -9.31 -14.97 -6.49
CA ALA A 27 -9.04 -16.37 -6.83
C ALA A 27 -8.07 -16.53 -8.01
N ARG A 28 -7.87 -15.50 -8.83
CA ARG A 28 -6.94 -15.47 -9.97
C ARG A 28 -5.60 -14.83 -9.62
N VAL A 29 -5.43 -14.32 -8.41
CA VAL A 29 -4.12 -13.86 -7.92
C VAL A 29 -3.27 -15.10 -7.64
N GLU A 30 -2.06 -15.13 -8.20
CA GLU A 30 -1.14 -16.26 -8.07
C GLU A 30 -0.52 -16.33 -6.66
N LEU A 31 -0.10 -17.51 -6.24
CA LEU A 31 0.71 -17.67 -5.03
C LEU A 31 2.15 -17.16 -5.27
N PRO A 32 2.81 -16.56 -4.27
CA PRO A 32 2.33 -16.31 -2.90
C PRO A 32 1.47 -15.05 -2.74
N TYR A 33 1.26 -14.26 -3.79
CA TYR A 33 0.57 -12.96 -3.75
C TYR A 33 -0.87 -13.06 -3.24
N ARG A 34 -1.55 -14.18 -3.50
CA ARG A 34 -2.90 -14.41 -2.95
C ARG A 34 -2.90 -14.39 -1.43
N GLU A 35 -1.92 -15.03 -0.82
CA GLU A 35 -1.80 -15.05 0.65
C GLU A 35 -1.41 -13.69 1.21
N LEU A 36 -0.64 -12.91 0.43
CA LEU A 36 -0.14 -11.61 0.84
C LEU A 36 -1.13 -10.46 0.62
N LEU A 37 -2.07 -10.60 -0.34
CA LEU A 37 -2.96 -9.51 -0.74
C LEU A 37 -4.43 -9.77 -0.43
N CYS A 38 -4.89 -11.05 -0.51
CA CYS A 38 -6.31 -11.38 -0.42
C CYS A 38 -6.76 -11.65 1.03
N HIS A 39 -6.59 -10.67 1.89
CA HIS A 39 -6.98 -10.70 3.31
C HIS A 39 -7.40 -9.30 3.77
N ASP A 40 -8.01 -9.21 4.94
CA ASP A 40 -8.47 -7.99 5.61
C ASP A 40 -7.55 -7.52 6.76
N HIS A 41 -6.37 -8.14 6.89
CA HIS A 41 -5.34 -7.73 7.84
C HIS A 41 -4.51 -6.56 7.31
N ASP A 42 -3.76 -5.89 8.20
CA ASP A 42 -2.79 -4.88 7.79
C ASP A 42 -1.60 -5.52 7.04
N MET A 43 -1.08 -4.77 6.07
CA MET A 43 0.00 -5.24 5.22
C MET A 43 1.33 -5.31 5.97
N THR A 44 1.59 -4.35 6.85
CA THR A 44 2.84 -4.29 7.61
C THR A 44 3.09 -5.58 8.41
N SER A 45 2.10 -6.02 9.18
CA SER A 45 2.19 -7.27 9.94
C SER A 45 2.24 -8.51 9.05
N THR A 46 1.51 -8.48 7.93
CA THR A 46 1.51 -9.59 6.95
C THR A 46 2.89 -9.75 6.32
N LEU A 47 3.51 -8.66 5.86
CA LEU A 47 4.86 -8.68 5.27
C LEU A 47 5.93 -9.04 6.30
N SER A 48 5.84 -8.49 7.52
CA SER A 48 6.76 -8.83 8.62
C SER A 48 6.78 -10.34 8.90
N ARG A 49 5.59 -10.95 8.96
CA ARG A 49 5.45 -12.40 9.18
C ARG A 49 5.98 -13.23 8.02
N PHE A 50 5.65 -12.84 6.80
CA PHE A 50 6.04 -13.56 5.59
C PHE A 50 7.57 -13.53 5.35
N HIS A 51 8.18 -12.35 5.56
CA HIS A 51 9.61 -12.16 5.34
C HIS A 51 10.48 -12.41 6.58
N GLY A 52 9.86 -12.62 7.75
CA GLY A 52 10.57 -12.96 8.99
C GLY A 52 11.42 -11.82 9.58
N GLY A 53 10.97 -10.56 9.44
CA GLY A 53 11.70 -9.40 9.95
C GLY A 53 10.84 -8.14 10.10
N GLU A 54 11.42 -7.13 10.72
CA GLU A 54 10.80 -5.83 10.89
C GLU A 54 10.63 -5.12 9.53
N VAL A 55 9.46 -4.52 9.32
CA VAL A 55 9.17 -3.72 8.12
C VAL A 55 9.62 -2.28 8.36
N LEU A 56 10.56 -1.84 7.55
CA LEU A 56 11.11 -0.49 7.56
C LEU A 56 10.46 0.36 6.48
N LEU A 57 10.22 1.62 6.77
CA LEU A 57 9.63 2.61 5.87
C LEU A 57 10.71 3.48 5.23
N GLU A 58 10.68 3.57 3.90
CA GLU A 58 11.43 4.55 3.11
C GLU A 58 10.41 5.42 2.35
N ILE A 59 10.47 6.74 2.54
CA ILE A 59 9.57 7.69 1.87
C ILE A 59 10.32 8.30 0.67
N PHE A 60 9.76 8.18 -0.52
CA PHE A 60 10.31 8.79 -1.73
C PHE A 60 9.74 10.18 -1.99
N GLU A 61 8.47 10.34 -1.74
CA GLU A 61 7.77 11.59 -1.90
C GLU A 61 6.68 11.71 -0.85
N GLU A 62 6.51 12.91 -0.34
CA GLU A 62 5.41 13.27 0.52
C GLU A 62 4.88 14.65 0.15
N ARG A 63 3.57 14.83 0.25
CA ARG A 63 2.92 16.08 -0.06
C ARG A 63 1.68 16.28 0.79
N GLU A 64 1.62 17.43 1.44
CA GLU A 64 0.42 17.87 2.13
C GLU A 64 -0.52 18.57 1.14
N GLU A 65 -1.77 18.14 1.09
CA GLU A 65 -2.85 18.73 0.30
C GLU A 65 -3.95 19.20 1.25
N PRO A 66 -4.87 20.12 0.86
CA PRO A 66 -5.87 20.68 1.75
C PRO A 66 -6.75 19.66 2.47
N ALA A 67 -6.97 18.48 1.88
CA ALA A 67 -7.86 17.45 2.42
C ALA A 67 -7.13 16.15 2.78
N CYS A 68 -5.83 16.01 2.50
CA CYS A 68 -5.11 14.77 2.74
C CYS A 68 -3.59 14.95 2.74
N TYR A 69 -2.91 13.93 3.25
CA TYR A 69 -1.48 13.79 3.20
C TYR A 69 -1.11 12.59 2.31
N LEU A 70 -0.38 12.87 1.24
CA LEU A 70 0.08 11.87 0.27
C LEU A 70 1.48 11.42 0.61
N ARG A 71 1.71 10.11 0.49
CA ARG A 71 3.05 9.50 0.55
C ARG A 71 3.24 8.50 -0.56
N GLU A 72 4.40 8.55 -1.17
CA GLU A 72 4.96 7.49 -1.98
C GLU A 72 6.06 6.79 -1.17
N VAL A 73 5.91 5.49 -0.95
CA VAL A 73 6.74 4.76 -0.01
C VAL A 73 7.27 3.44 -0.58
N LEU A 74 8.38 2.99 -0.03
CA LEU A 74 8.87 1.64 -0.19
C LEU A 74 8.98 1.00 1.19
N LEU A 75 8.38 -0.17 1.36
CA LEU A 75 8.59 -1.00 2.53
C LEU A 75 9.71 -1.99 2.27
N ARG A 76 10.57 -2.16 3.27
CA ARG A 76 11.71 -3.09 3.23
C ARG A 76 11.73 -3.99 4.45
N VAL A 77 12.26 -5.21 4.26
CA VAL A 77 12.71 -6.07 5.37
C VAL A 77 14.21 -6.25 5.20
N GLY A 78 14.99 -5.65 6.09
CA GLY A 78 16.41 -5.47 5.87
C GLY A 78 16.69 -4.67 4.59
N ALA A 79 17.50 -5.22 3.68
CA ALA A 79 17.78 -4.59 2.38
C ALA A 79 16.76 -4.96 1.28
N LYS A 80 15.86 -5.94 1.53
CA LYS A 80 14.92 -6.43 0.52
C LYS A 80 13.71 -5.52 0.42
N PRO A 81 13.40 -4.94 -0.78
CA PRO A 81 12.11 -4.31 -1.03
C PRO A 81 10.99 -5.35 -0.95
N VAL A 82 9.93 -5.06 -0.23
CA VAL A 82 8.81 -6.00 -0.03
C VAL A 82 7.46 -5.42 -0.46
N GLU A 83 7.34 -4.10 -0.57
CA GLU A 83 6.14 -3.43 -1.07
C GLU A 83 6.47 -2.01 -1.54
N TYR A 84 5.86 -1.62 -2.65
CA TYR A 84 5.71 -0.22 -3.04
C TYR A 84 4.29 0.23 -2.71
N GLY A 85 4.17 1.34 -2.01
CA GLY A 85 2.90 1.90 -1.57
C GLY A 85 2.69 3.34 -2.04
N LEU A 86 1.47 3.65 -2.47
CA LEU A 86 1.01 5.01 -2.66
C LEU A 86 -0.20 5.22 -1.77
N ILE A 87 -0.09 6.16 -0.81
CA ILE A 87 -1.02 6.29 0.30
C ILE A 87 -1.56 7.72 0.34
N ARG A 88 -2.88 7.85 0.36
CA ARG A 88 -3.60 9.08 0.66
C ARG A 88 -4.19 8.98 2.05
N ILE A 89 -3.71 9.77 2.99
CA ILE A 89 -4.06 9.74 4.41
C ILE A 89 -4.93 10.97 4.73
N PHE A 90 -6.09 10.75 5.30
CA PHE A 90 -7.03 11.81 5.70
C PHE A 90 -6.77 12.20 7.16
N LEU A 91 -5.80 13.09 7.37
CA LEU A 91 -5.27 13.43 8.70
C LEU A 91 -6.36 13.94 9.65
N GLU A 92 -7.38 14.64 9.14
CA GLU A 92 -8.50 15.12 9.95
C GLU A 92 -9.31 13.99 10.62
N ASN A 93 -9.23 12.77 10.11
CA ASN A 93 -9.90 11.59 10.67
C ASN A 93 -9.08 10.85 11.73
N PHE A 94 -7.89 11.39 12.08
CA PHE A 94 -7.04 10.85 13.15
C PHE A 94 -7.00 11.75 14.37
N PRO A 95 -6.82 11.18 15.59
CA PRO A 95 -6.46 11.95 16.77
C PRO A 95 -5.16 12.75 16.56
N GLU A 96 -5.04 13.90 17.20
CA GLU A 96 -3.92 14.82 16.98
C GLU A 96 -2.55 14.19 17.26
N GLU A 97 -2.46 13.35 18.30
CA GLU A 97 -1.24 12.62 18.66
C GLU A 97 -0.77 11.71 17.54
N LEU A 98 -1.71 11.05 16.84
CA LEU A 98 -1.39 10.17 15.73
C LEU A 98 -1.02 10.94 14.46
N ARG A 99 -1.63 12.11 14.22
CA ARG A 99 -1.25 12.99 13.10
C ARG A 99 0.24 13.34 13.15
N SER A 100 0.72 13.73 14.33
CA SER A 100 2.12 14.08 14.53
C SER A 100 3.06 12.90 14.24
N LEU A 101 2.70 11.68 14.68
CA LEU A 101 3.47 10.47 14.40
C LEU A 101 3.45 10.10 12.91
N ILE A 102 2.30 10.25 12.27
CA ILE A 102 2.14 9.99 10.82
C ILE A 102 3.03 10.94 10.03
N VAL A 103 2.93 12.25 10.28
CA VAL A 103 3.71 13.27 9.56
C VAL A 103 5.21 13.16 9.84
N ALA A 104 5.62 12.66 11.03
CA ALA A 104 7.03 12.41 11.32
C ALA A 104 7.70 11.37 10.41
N GLY A 105 6.92 10.52 9.73
CA GLY A 105 7.42 9.64 8.68
C GLY A 105 8.39 8.55 9.10
N LYS A 106 8.44 8.19 10.39
CA LYS A 106 9.42 7.24 10.93
C LYS A 106 8.97 5.78 10.88
N GLN A 107 7.68 5.55 10.79
CA GLN A 107 7.06 4.21 10.85
C GLN A 107 6.01 4.05 9.76
N PRO A 108 5.77 2.81 9.27
CA PRO A 108 4.62 2.50 8.43
C PRO A 108 3.30 2.85 9.13
N LEU A 109 2.30 3.28 8.35
CA LEU A 109 0.98 3.63 8.90
C LEU A 109 0.35 2.46 9.67
N GLY A 110 0.46 1.23 9.14
CA GLY A 110 -0.05 0.04 9.82
C GLY A 110 0.58 -0.20 11.20
N ALA A 111 1.89 0.04 11.35
CA ALA A 111 2.57 -0.06 12.64
C ALA A 111 2.04 0.98 13.65
N ILE A 112 1.90 2.24 13.22
CA ILE A 112 1.34 3.31 14.06
C ILE A 112 -0.07 2.96 14.54
N LEU A 113 -0.93 2.48 13.63
CA LEU A 113 -2.30 2.11 13.97
C LEU A 113 -2.36 0.94 14.95
N ASN A 114 -1.56 -0.10 14.75
CA ASN A 114 -1.52 -1.27 15.62
C ASN A 114 -1.03 -0.93 17.04
N GLU A 115 -0.02 -0.05 17.14
CA GLU A 115 0.52 0.40 18.43
C GLU A 115 -0.42 1.36 19.17
N SER A 116 -1.19 2.15 18.43
CA SER A 116 -2.07 3.18 19.03
C SER A 116 -3.32 2.64 19.68
N GLY A 117 -3.73 1.41 19.36
CA GLY A 117 -5.02 0.86 19.77
C GLY A 117 -6.23 1.52 19.10
N LEU A 118 -6.04 2.37 18.09
CA LEU A 118 -7.13 2.92 17.30
C LEU A 118 -7.86 1.80 16.55
N GLY A 119 -9.15 1.62 16.80
CA GLY A 119 -9.95 0.63 16.10
C GLY A 119 -10.13 0.98 14.62
N TYR A 120 -9.72 0.08 13.74
CA TYR A 120 -9.90 0.23 12.29
C TYR A 120 -10.10 -1.12 11.61
N ALA A 121 -10.60 -1.07 10.38
CA ALA A 121 -10.71 -2.22 9.50
C ALA A 121 -9.99 -1.95 8.17
N SER A 122 -9.27 -2.97 7.69
CA SER A 122 -8.72 -2.99 6.33
C SER A 122 -9.78 -3.57 5.38
N ARG A 123 -10.10 -2.85 4.32
CA ARG A 123 -11.12 -3.25 3.34
C ARG A 123 -10.53 -3.22 1.93
N PRO A 124 -10.01 -4.37 1.46
CA PRO A 124 -9.55 -4.49 0.08
C PRO A 124 -10.69 -4.17 -0.89
N GLY A 125 -10.47 -3.21 -1.76
CA GLY A 125 -11.44 -2.80 -2.77
C GLY A 125 -11.26 -3.56 -4.09
N GLY A 126 -10.10 -4.17 -4.35
CA GLY A 126 -9.83 -4.98 -5.52
C GLY A 126 -8.35 -5.30 -5.70
N PHE A 127 -8.05 -6.22 -6.61
CA PHE A 127 -6.71 -6.69 -6.89
C PHE A 127 -6.27 -6.29 -8.27
N LEU A 128 -5.00 -5.93 -8.39
CA LEU A 128 -4.36 -5.42 -9.59
C LEU A 128 -3.42 -6.48 -10.15
N LYS A 129 -3.48 -6.70 -11.46
CA LYS A 129 -2.46 -7.43 -12.22
C LYS A 129 -1.78 -6.44 -13.15
N ILE A 130 -0.48 -6.27 -13.00
CA ILE A 130 0.33 -5.22 -13.60
C ILE A 130 1.39 -5.88 -14.48
N PRO A 131 1.46 -5.58 -15.79
CA PRO A 131 2.58 -6.03 -16.61
C PRO A 131 3.89 -5.47 -16.04
N GLY A 132 4.86 -6.33 -15.76
CA GLY A 132 6.08 -5.92 -15.07
C GLY A 132 6.92 -4.90 -15.84
N GLU A 133 6.81 -4.89 -17.17
CA GLU A 133 7.45 -3.91 -18.04
C GLU A 133 6.85 -2.50 -17.95
N THR A 134 5.61 -2.36 -17.47
CA THR A 134 4.94 -1.07 -17.28
C THR A 134 5.19 -0.46 -15.91
N PHE A 135 5.65 -1.25 -14.96
CA PHE A 135 6.06 -0.77 -13.63
C PHE A 135 7.50 -0.25 -13.70
N LYS A 136 7.63 1.06 -13.84
CA LYS A 136 8.92 1.74 -14.07
C LYS A 136 9.84 1.91 -12.85
N PRO A 137 9.36 1.91 -11.58
CA PRO A 137 10.25 2.05 -10.44
C PRO A 137 11.35 0.99 -10.43
N ASP A 138 12.60 1.43 -10.40
CA ASP A 138 13.81 0.60 -10.57
C ASP A 138 14.29 -0.08 -9.29
N PHE A 139 13.67 0.23 -8.15
CA PHE A 139 13.99 -0.39 -6.86
C PHE A 139 13.44 -1.81 -6.70
N PHE A 140 12.53 -2.24 -7.58
CA PHE A 140 12.13 -3.64 -7.66
C PHE A 140 13.07 -4.40 -8.59
N PRO A 141 13.40 -5.66 -8.26
CA PRO A 141 14.11 -6.50 -9.21
C PRO A 141 13.34 -6.59 -10.53
N PRO A 142 14.03 -6.61 -11.69
CA PRO A 142 13.38 -6.74 -12.98
C PRO A 142 12.42 -7.93 -13.01
N SER A 143 11.20 -7.72 -13.46
CA SER A 143 10.16 -8.75 -13.47
C SER A 143 10.33 -9.82 -14.55
N GLY A 144 11.31 -9.64 -15.46
CA GLY A 144 11.63 -10.62 -16.50
C GLY A 144 10.47 -10.95 -17.44
N GLY A 145 9.59 -9.96 -17.74
CA GLY A 145 8.42 -10.15 -18.61
C GLY A 145 7.22 -10.79 -17.93
N GLY A 146 7.22 -10.92 -16.59
CA GLY A 146 6.08 -11.43 -15.83
C GLY A 146 5.15 -10.33 -15.32
N PHE A 147 4.23 -10.71 -14.42
CA PHE A 147 3.30 -9.79 -13.80
C PHE A 147 3.70 -9.50 -12.36
N LEU A 148 3.40 -8.27 -11.92
CA LEU A 148 3.31 -7.89 -10.52
C LEU A 148 1.84 -7.95 -10.09
N PHE A 149 1.62 -8.10 -8.79
CA PHE A 149 0.29 -8.03 -8.20
C PHE A 149 0.24 -6.96 -7.13
N GLY A 150 -0.92 -6.35 -7.02
CA GLY A 150 -1.19 -5.36 -6.00
C GLY A 150 -2.64 -5.38 -5.57
N ARG A 151 -2.96 -4.53 -4.60
CA ARG A 151 -4.34 -4.28 -4.20
C ARG A 151 -4.61 -2.79 -4.03
N TYR A 152 -5.82 -2.40 -4.28
CA TYR A 152 -6.40 -1.17 -3.76
C TYR A 152 -7.06 -1.48 -2.44
N ASN A 153 -6.74 -0.71 -1.41
CA ASN A 153 -7.22 -0.93 -0.05
C ASN A 153 -7.70 0.37 0.58
N GLN A 154 -8.66 0.26 1.49
CA GLN A 154 -9.11 1.35 2.34
C GLN A 154 -8.96 0.96 3.80
N LEU A 155 -8.46 1.88 4.61
CA LEU A 155 -8.50 1.78 6.06
C LEU A 155 -9.69 2.61 6.55
N ILE A 156 -10.58 1.96 7.30
CA ILE A 156 -11.83 2.55 7.78
C ILE A 156 -11.82 2.55 9.30
N GLY A 157 -11.98 3.71 9.90
CA GLY A 157 -12.09 3.84 11.36
C GLY A 157 -13.38 3.25 11.92
N SER A 158 -13.43 3.03 13.23
CA SER A 158 -14.63 2.53 13.92
C SER A 158 -15.85 3.43 13.75
N ASP A 159 -15.63 4.73 13.50
CA ASP A 159 -16.67 5.71 13.19
C ASP A 159 -17.09 5.72 11.71
N GLN A 160 -16.65 4.72 10.93
CA GLN A 160 -16.90 4.54 9.49
C GLN A 160 -16.26 5.61 8.59
N LYS A 161 -15.38 6.45 9.11
CA LYS A 161 -14.61 7.38 8.29
C LYS A 161 -13.44 6.70 7.61
N VAL A 162 -13.14 7.14 6.39
CA VAL A 162 -11.96 6.67 5.66
C VAL A 162 -10.72 7.30 6.29
N LEU A 163 -9.83 6.49 6.83
CA LEU A 163 -8.54 6.92 7.38
C LEU A 163 -7.50 7.06 6.28
N ALA A 164 -7.46 6.10 5.38
CA ALA A 164 -6.53 6.11 4.25
C ALA A 164 -7.05 5.31 3.06
N ARG A 165 -6.57 5.68 1.86
CA ARG A 165 -6.69 4.92 0.62
C ARG A 165 -5.29 4.56 0.16
N ILE A 166 -5.09 3.33 -0.26
CA ILE A 166 -3.76 2.78 -0.51
C ILE A 166 -3.76 1.97 -1.80
N ILE A 167 -2.72 2.15 -2.62
CA ILE A 167 -2.30 1.19 -3.63
C ILE A 167 -1.05 0.50 -3.08
N GLU A 168 -1.10 -0.82 -2.98
CA GLU A 168 -0.01 -1.67 -2.50
C GLU A 168 0.41 -2.58 -3.65
N ILE A 169 1.67 -2.53 -4.08
CA ILE A 169 2.23 -3.33 -5.18
C ILE A 169 3.40 -4.13 -4.63
N LEU A 170 3.34 -5.44 -4.79
CA LEU A 170 4.38 -6.33 -4.32
C LEU A 170 5.42 -6.62 -5.40
N PRO A 171 6.72 -6.69 -5.06
CA PRO A 171 7.76 -7.14 -5.97
C PRO A 171 7.55 -8.60 -6.34
N ARG A 172 8.18 -9.02 -7.43
CA ARG A 172 8.14 -10.43 -7.81
C ARG A 172 8.91 -11.26 -6.77
N GLU A 173 8.20 -12.15 -6.12
CA GLU A 173 8.82 -13.16 -5.27
C GLU A 173 9.41 -14.27 -6.15
N LYS A 174 10.64 -14.67 -5.82
CA LYS A 174 11.24 -15.86 -6.46
C LYS A 174 10.53 -17.10 -5.92
N PRO A 175 10.19 -18.04 -6.79
CA PRO A 175 9.61 -19.32 -6.37
C PRO A 175 10.53 -20.08 -5.44
#